data_057bbfad48f913e61d121e8a426e6033
#
_entry.id   057bbfad48f913e61d121e8a426e6033
#
_cell.length_a   1.000
_cell.length_b   1.000
_cell.length_c   1.000
_cell.angle_alpha   90.00
_cell.angle_beta   90.00
_cell.angle_gamma   90.00
#
_symmetry.space_group_name_H-M   'P 1'
#
loop_
_entity.id
_entity.type
_entity.pdbx_description
1 polymer ?
#
loop_
_entity_poly.entity_id
_entity_poly.type
_entity_poly.pdbx_seq_one_letter_code
_entity_poly.pdbx_strand_id
1 'polypeptide(L)'
;MINVEQLYYKIKLLLSEFDDIMKLDSEYMNIFLKECIESLNLEKNDFSGENNNQKFNEFGEKELENIEHNFYSTQLYRKLAKKLHPDKNKNNNNTDDFIKMSKAFEENDYITLFLLSYENDIKIEIKEYEYNLINSNLEKKENEIIEIKNKIHWKWIFAENEIEKEHIRQHIINNH
;
A
#
# COMPACT_ATOMS: atom_id res chain seq x y z
N MET A 1 15.43 -19.20 -12.22
CA MET A 1 14.35 -18.64 -13.08
C MET A 1 13.32 -18.06 -12.13
N ILE A 2 12.96 -16.79 -12.32
CA ILE A 2 11.99 -16.08 -11.45
C ILE A 2 10.60 -16.66 -11.71
N ASN A 3 9.90 -17.06 -10.65
CA ASN A 3 8.54 -17.55 -10.75
C ASN A 3 7.57 -16.35 -10.73
N VAL A 4 7.07 -15.99 -11.90
CA VAL A 4 6.16 -14.84 -12.11
C VAL A 4 4.84 -15.02 -11.36
N GLU A 5 4.31 -16.25 -11.30
CA GLU A 5 3.07 -16.56 -10.60
C GLU A 5 3.22 -16.39 -9.08
N GLN A 6 4.31 -16.88 -8.51
CA GLN A 6 4.58 -16.69 -7.08
C GLN A 6 4.72 -15.20 -6.72
N LEU A 7 5.39 -14.43 -7.59
CA LEU A 7 5.55 -13.00 -7.41
C LEU A 7 4.19 -12.28 -7.45
N TYR A 8 3.33 -12.63 -8.40
CA TYR A 8 1.98 -12.08 -8.50
C TYR A 8 1.17 -12.30 -7.22
N TYR A 9 1.14 -13.54 -6.71
CA TYR A 9 0.40 -13.82 -5.48
C TYR A 9 1.02 -13.17 -4.25
N LYS A 10 2.35 -13.08 -4.17
CA LYS A 10 3.02 -12.33 -3.08
C LYS A 10 2.58 -10.86 -3.08
N ILE A 11 2.58 -10.21 -4.22
CA ILE A 11 2.13 -8.81 -4.35
C ILE A 11 0.66 -8.67 -3.94
N LYS A 12 -0.23 -9.49 -4.48
CA LYS A 12 -1.66 -9.44 -4.17
C LYS A 12 -1.95 -9.63 -2.69
N LEU A 13 -1.27 -10.59 -2.05
CA LEU A 13 -1.44 -10.85 -0.62
C LEU A 13 -1.01 -9.64 0.20
N LEU A 14 0.16 -9.07 -0.09
CA LEU A 14 0.68 -7.92 0.66
C LEU A 14 -0.20 -6.68 0.50
N LEU A 15 -0.70 -6.41 -0.71
CA LEU A 15 -1.62 -5.30 -0.94
C LEU A 15 -2.94 -5.50 -0.19
N SER A 16 -3.49 -6.72 -0.20
CA SER A 16 -4.70 -7.02 0.56
C SER A 16 -4.48 -6.87 2.08
N GLU A 17 -3.35 -7.37 2.60
CA GLU A 17 -3.00 -7.17 4.01
C GLU A 17 -2.87 -5.69 4.35
N PHE A 18 -2.21 -4.92 3.52
CA PHE A 18 -2.04 -3.48 3.73
C PHE A 18 -3.39 -2.74 3.79
N ASP A 19 -4.30 -3.03 2.85
CA ASP A 19 -5.63 -2.43 2.83
C ASP A 19 -6.44 -2.77 4.09
N ASP A 20 -6.34 -4.01 4.58
CA ASP A 20 -7.01 -4.44 5.80
C ASP A 20 -6.40 -3.77 7.04
N ILE A 21 -5.07 -3.65 7.11
CA ILE A 21 -4.37 -2.94 8.18
C ILE A 21 -4.76 -1.46 8.23
N MET A 22 -4.88 -0.79 7.08
CA MET A 22 -5.28 0.62 7.03
C MET A 22 -6.70 0.85 7.54
N LYS A 23 -7.64 -0.08 7.26
CA LYS A 23 -8.99 -0.01 7.82
C LYS A 23 -8.97 -0.19 9.33
N LEU A 24 -8.25 -1.20 9.82
CA LEU A 24 -8.11 -1.48 11.24
C LEU A 24 -7.39 -0.33 11.98
N ASP A 25 -6.38 0.29 11.39
CA ASP A 25 -5.67 1.44 11.97
C ASP A 25 -6.63 2.59 12.32
N SER A 26 -7.55 2.89 11.40
CA SER A 26 -8.58 3.90 11.61
C SER A 26 -9.58 3.51 12.71
N GLU A 27 -10.02 2.25 12.73
CA GLU A 27 -10.93 1.74 13.76
C GLU A 27 -10.27 1.75 15.14
N TYR A 28 -9.05 1.26 15.26
CA TYR A 28 -8.29 1.19 16.50
C TYR A 28 -7.96 2.59 17.05
N MET A 29 -7.66 3.54 16.18
CA MET A 29 -7.50 4.94 16.58
C MET A 29 -8.78 5.48 17.20
N ASN A 30 -9.94 5.22 16.63
CA ASN A 30 -11.22 5.68 17.16
C ASN A 30 -11.53 5.06 18.53
N ILE A 31 -11.26 3.76 18.71
CA ILE A 31 -11.43 3.08 20.01
C ILE A 31 -10.47 3.67 21.05
N PHE A 32 -9.20 3.85 20.68
CA PHE A 32 -8.18 4.43 21.55
C PHE A 32 -8.56 5.84 22.03
N LEU A 33 -8.99 6.71 21.10
CA LEU A 33 -9.43 8.07 21.44
C LEU A 33 -10.61 8.04 22.42
N LYS A 34 -11.56 7.13 22.22
CA LYS A 34 -12.73 7.01 23.10
C LYS A 34 -12.37 6.43 24.46
N GLU A 35 -11.60 5.36 24.53
CA GLU A 35 -11.36 4.63 25.78
C GLU A 35 -10.23 5.21 26.62
N CYS A 36 -9.15 5.66 25.97
CA CYS A 36 -7.97 6.16 26.67
C CYS A 36 -8.00 7.68 26.84
N ILE A 37 -8.11 8.41 25.75
CA ILE A 37 -7.94 9.86 25.74
C ILE A 37 -9.09 10.57 26.45
N GLU A 38 -10.33 10.14 26.25
CA GLU A 38 -11.47 10.71 26.97
C GLU A 38 -11.37 10.46 28.50
N SER A 39 -10.85 9.29 28.89
CA SER A 39 -10.65 8.97 30.32
C SER A 39 -9.60 9.85 31.00
N LEU A 40 -8.65 10.37 30.24
CA LEU A 40 -7.59 11.26 30.72
C LEU A 40 -7.96 12.76 30.63
N ASN A 41 -9.15 13.10 30.13
CA ASN A 41 -9.59 14.47 29.84
C ASN A 41 -8.63 15.27 28.94
N LEU A 42 -7.92 14.57 28.06
CA LEU A 42 -7.03 15.19 27.08
C LEU A 42 -7.78 15.60 25.83
N GLU A 43 -7.30 16.64 25.14
CA GLU A 43 -7.91 17.07 23.89
C GLU A 43 -7.56 16.08 22.76
N LYS A 44 -8.59 15.67 21.99
CA LYS A 44 -8.42 14.72 20.87
C LYS A 44 -7.46 15.22 19.79
N ASN A 45 -7.32 16.55 19.67
CA ASN A 45 -6.46 17.18 18.67
C ASN A 45 -4.96 16.93 18.91
N ASP A 46 -4.57 16.65 20.16
CA ASP A 46 -3.18 16.39 20.53
C ASP A 46 -2.70 15.02 20.01
N PHE A 47 -3.63 14.13 19.65
CA PHE A 47 -3.37 12.76 19.18
C PHE A 47 -3.78 12.52 17.72
N SER A 48 -4.50 13.44 17.10
CA SER A 48 -4.63 13.46 15.66
C SER A 48 -3.30 13.90 15.06
N GLY A 49 -2.29 13.06 15.20
CA GLY A 49 -1.08 13.16 14.39
C GLY A 49 -1.54 13.39 12.97
N GLU A 50 -0.96 14.38 12.33
CA GLU A 50 -1.29 14.88 11.01
C GLU A 50 -2.01 13.80 10.20
N ASN A 51 -3.32 14.00 10.00
CA ASN A 51 -4.01 13.37 8.90
C ASN A 51 -3.28 13.86 7.65
N ASN A 52 -2.10 13.31 7.43
CA ASN A 52 -1.55 13.20 6.13
C ASN A 52 -2.58 12.39 5.35
N ASN A 53 -3.62 13.09 4.89
CA ASN A 53 -4.30 12.79 3.65
C ASN A 53 -3.25 12.91 2.53
N GLN A 54 -2.12 12.24 2.71
CA GLN A 54 -1.32 11.81 1.60
C GLN A 54 -2.24 10.87 0.83
N LYS A 55 -2.88 11.46 -0.19
CA LYS A 55 -3.43 10.69 -1.28
C LYS A 55 -2.40 9.61 -1.55
N PHE A 56 -2.76 8.40 -1.20
CA PHE A 56 -1.95 7.24 -1.35
C PHE A 56 -1.70 7.08 -2.83
N ASN A 57 -0.57 7.52 -3.29
CA ASN A 57 -0.01 7.01 -4.52
C ASN A 57 0.48 5.60 -4.18
N GLU A 58 -0.10 4.62 -4.79
CA GLU A 58 -0.01 3.20 -4.42
C GLU A 58 1.41 2.65 -4.28
N PHE A 59 2.46 3.37 -4.70
CA PHE A 59 3.86 3.05 -4.48
C PHE A 59 4.73 4.32 -4.60
N GLY A 60 5.29 4.73 -3.49
CA GLY A 60 6.25 5.81 -3.21
C GLY A 60 6.79 6.68 -4.34
N GLU A 61 6.35 7.95 -4.36
CA GLU A 61 6.72 8.95 -5.39
C GLU A 61 8.17 9.46 -5.31
N LYS A 62 8.98 9.10 -4.33
CA LYS A 62 10.21 9.87 -4.05
C LYS A 62 11.55 9.32 -4.53
N GLU A 63 11.63 8.09 -5.02
CA GLU A 63 12.90 7.54 -5.53
C GLU A 63 12.91 7.25 -7.05
N LEU A 64 11.81 7.56 -7.75
CA LEU A 64 11.70 7.31 -9.18
C LEU A 64 11.96 8.54 -10.06
N GLU A 65 12.41 9.67 -9.48
CA GLU A 65 12.58 10.94 -10.21
C GLU A 65 13.56 10.91 -11.40
N ASN A 66 14.25 9.79 -11.63
CA ASN A 66 15.18 9.66 -12.77
C ASN A 66 15.21 8.28 -13.44
N ILE A 67 14.16 7.49 -13.31
CA ILE A 67 14.05 6.30 -14.16
C ILE A 67 13.37 6.75 -15.45
N GLU A 68 14.16 7.04 -16.49
CA GLU A 68 13.66 6.97 -17.86
C GLU A 68 12.74 5.74 -17.94
N HIS A 69 11.53 5.92 -18.51
CA HIS A 69 10.56 4.82 -18.67
C HIS A 69 11.31 3.57 -19.08
N ASN A 70 11.48 2.65 -18.16
CA ASN A 70 12.31 1.48 -18.38
C ASN A 70 11.77 0.80 -19.65
N PHE A 71 12.65 0.37 -20.52
CA PHE A 71 12.31 -0.36 -21.74
C PHE A 71 11.24 -1.45 -21.50
N TYR A 72 11.26 -2.05 -20.32
CA TYR A 72 10.32 -3.08 -19.91
C TYR A 72 8.93 -2.54 -19.57
N SER A 73 8.81 -1.45 -18.80
CA SER A 73 7.51 -0.80 -18.51
C SER A 73 6.85 -0.34 -19.81
N THR A 74 7.65 0.20 -20.75
CA THR A 74 7.19 0.57 -22.08
C THR A 74 6.70 -0.65 -22.88
N GLN A 75 7.37 -1.80 -22.76
CA GLN A 75 6.92 -3.03 -23.43
C GLN A 75 5.62 -3.57 -22.84
N LEU A 76 5.50 -3.61 -21.50
CA LEU A 76 4.26 -4.03 -20.82
C LEU A 76 3.11 -3.11 -21.21
N TYR A 77 3.31 -1.80 -21.12
CA TYR A 77 2.32 -0.81 -21.51
C TYR A 77 1.83 -1.01 -22.96
N ARG A 78 2.75 -1.17 -23.92
CA ARG A 78 2.38 -1.40 -25.33
C ARG A 78 1.59 -2.69 -25.53
N LYS A 79 1.93 -3.76 -24.83
CA LYS A 79 1.20 -5.04 -24.90
C LYS A 79 -0.20 -4.89 -24.29
N LEU A 80 -0.30 -4.25 -23.10
CA LEU A 80 -1.57 -3.96 -22.43
C LEU A 80 -2.44 -3.03 -23.28
N ALA A 81 -1.91 -1.92 -23.76
CA ALA A 81 -2.66 -0.99 -24.61
C ALA A 81 -3.24 -1.67 -25.84
N LYS A 82 -2.48 -2.55 -26.48
CA LYS A 82 -2.96 -3.33 -27.63
C LYS A 82 -4.12 -4.27 -27.27
N LYS A 83 -4.13 -4.80 -26.05
CA LYS A 83 -5.17 -5.75 -25.57
C LYS A 83 -6.39 -5.01 -25.00
N LEU A 84 -6.17 -3.93 -24.25
CA LEU A 84 -7.22 -3.20 -23.53
C LEU A 84 -7.83 -2.03 -24.32
N HIS A 85 -7.34 -1.72 -25.52
CA HIS A 85 -7.81 -0.57 -26.30
C HIS A 85 -9.33 -0.60 -26.50
N PRO A 86 -10.05 0.50 -26.17
CA PRO A 86 -11.52 0.53 -26.21
C PRO A 86 -12.10 0.23 -27.59
N ASP A 87 -11.41 0.59 -28.68
CA ASP A 87 -11.86 0.28 -30.04
C ASP A 87 -11.90 -1.21 -30.35
N LYS A 88 -11.11 -2.02 -29.63
CA LYS A 88 -11.07 -3.48 -29.82
C LYS A 88 -12.02 -4.23 -28.90
N ASN A 89 -12.33 -3.63 -27.76
CA ASN A 89 -13.16 -4.21 -26.71
C ASN A 89 -14.44 -3.38 -26.59
N LYS A 90 -15.45 -3.66 -27.43
CA LYS A 90 -16.77 -3.01 -27.37
C LYS A 90 -17.56 -3.32 -26.08
N ASN A 91 -17.06 -4.18 -25.22
CA ASN A 91 -17.65 -4.50 -23.93
C ASN A 91 -17.03 -3.60 -22.86
N ASN A 92 -17.84 -2.80 -22.18
CA ASN A 92 -17.48 -1.74 -21.21
C ASN A 92 -16.58 -2.14 -20.03
N ASN A 93 -16.23 -3.41 -19.86
CA ASN A 93 -15.47 -3.86 -18.69
C ASN A 93 -13.97 -3.56 -18.73
N ASN A 94 -13.41 -3.16 -19.87
CA ASN A 94 -11.96 -2.92 -20.00
C ASN A 94 -11.58 -1.44 -19.98
N THR A 95 -12.54 -0.52 -19.86
CA THR A 95 -12.25 0.92 -19.84
C THR A 95 -11.52 1.31 -18.57
N ASP A 96 -11.91 0.73 -17.43
CA ASP A 96 -11.29 1.02 -16.13
C ASP A 96 -9.84 0.52 -16.09
N ASP A 97 -9.59 -0.69 -16.58
CA ASP A 97 -8.24 -1.25 -16.67
C ASP A 97 -7.35 -0.44 -17.62
N PHE A 98 -7.92 0.07 -18.72
CA PHE A 98 -7.18 0.94 -19.64
C PHE A 98 -6.80 2.26 -18.99
N ILE A 99 -7.70 2.88 -18.24
CA ILE A 99 -7.44 4.12 -17.47
C ILE A 99 -6.38 3.84 -16.40
N LYS A 100 -6.55 2.77 -15.64
CA LYS A 100 -5.63 2.35 -14.60
C LYS A 100 -4.22 2.09 -15.16
N MET A 101 -4.12 1.40 -16.29
CA MET A 101 -2.86 1.16 -17.00
C MET A 101 -2.19 2.46 -17.43
N SER A 102 -2.95 3.39 -18.03
CA SER A 102 -2.40 4.65 -18.52
C SER A 102 -1.86 5.50 -17.36
N LYS A 103 -2.60 5.60 -16.26
CA LYS A 103 -2.17 6.27 -15.05
C LYS A 103 -0.92 5.63 -14.46
N ALA A 104 -0.92 4.30 -14.32
CA ALA A 104 0.25 3.56 -13.81
C ALA A 104 1.50 3.77 -14.66
N PHE A 105 1.36 3.89 -15.98
CA PHE A 105 2.48 4.19 -16.86
C PHE A 105 3.02 5.62 -16.68
N GLU A 106 2.12 6.62 -16.58
CA GLU A 106 2.49 8.02 -16.33
C GLU A 106 3.19 8.20 -14.97
N GLU A 107 2.74 7.47 -13.95
CA GLU A 107 3.26 7.51 -12.58
C GLU A 107 4.47 6.57 -12.36
N ASN A 108 4.93 5.87 -13.40
CA ASN A 108 5.97 4.82 -13.30
C ASN A 108 5.62 3.71 -12.30
N ASP A 109 4.34 3.46 -12.05
CA ASP A 109 3.86 2.38 -11.20
C ASP A 109 4.00 1.03 -11.91
N TYR A 110 5.19 0.49 -11.77
CA TYR A 110 5.58 -0.76 -12.36
C TYR A 110 4.80 -1.97 -11.81
N ILE A 111 4.42 -1.92 -10.56
CA ILE A 111 3.68 -3.02 -9.90
C ILE A 111 2.27 -3.12 -10.47
N THR A 112 1.58 -2.01 -10.61
CA THR A 112 0.26 -2.00 -11.25
C THR A 112 0.33 -2.48 -12.72
N LEU A 113 1.34 -2.06 -13.49
CA LEU A 113 1.54 -2.56 -14.85
C LEU A 113 1.81 -4.08 -14.88
N PHE A 114 2.60 -4.58 -13.93
CA PHE A 114 2.86 -6.01 -13.78
C PHE A 114 1.58 -6.79 -13.44
N LEU A 115 0.81 -6.34 -12.45
CA LEU A 115 -0.44 -6.98 -12.04
C LEU A 115 -1.45 -7.03 -13.19
N LEU A 116 -1.70 -5.89 -13.85
CA LEU A 116 -2.59 -5.81 -15.00
C LEU A 116 -2.12 -6.72 -16.16
N SER A 117 -0.81 -6.82 -16.36
CA SER A 117 -0.26 -7.71 -17.40
C SER A 117 -0.53 -9.17 -17.09
N TYR A 118 -0.35 -9.58 -15.83
CA TYR A 118 -0.63 -10.95 -15.40
C TYR A 118 -2.14 -11.27 -15.50
N GLU A 119 -2.99 -10.40 -14.98
CA GLU A 119 -4.46 -10.54 -15.00
C GLU A 119 -5.03 -10.58 -16.42
N ASN A 120 -4.32 -9.99 -17.37
CA ASN A 120 -4.67 -9.99 -18.76
C ASN A 120 -3.90 -11.01 -19.62
N ASP A 121 -3.35 -12.08 -19.04
CA ASP A 121 -2.62 -13.15 -19.72
C ASP A 121 -1.52 -12.66 -20.68
N ILE A 122 -0.84 -11.57 -20.33
CA ILE A 122 0.29 -11.07 -21.09
C ILE A 122 1.52 -11.82 -20.65
N LYS A 123 2.25 -12.37 -21.63
CA LYS A 123 3.53 -13.02 -21.33
C LYS A 123 4.51 -12.02 -20.74
N ILE A 124 4.87 -12.27 -19.47
CA ILE A 124 5.79 -11.45 -18.67
C ILE A 124 7.13 -12.18 -18.57
N GLU A 125 8.20 -11.49 -18.89
CA GLU A 125 9.57 -11.94 -18.69
C GLU A 125 10.23 -10.92 -17.77
N ILE A 126 10.53 -11.31 -16.52
CA ILE A 126 11.16 -10.43 -15.52
C ILE A 126 12.65 -10.74 -15.48
N LYS A 127 13.49 -9.73 -15.62
CA LYS A 127 14.91 -9.80 -15.39
C LYS A 127 15.21 -9.63 -13.90
N GLU A 128 16.42 -10.00 -13.50
CA GLU A 128 16.85 -9.92 -12.10
C GLU A 128 16.75 -8.51 -11.53
N TYR A 129 17.06 -7.50 -12.31
CA TYR A 129 16.94 -6.10 -11.89
C TYR A 129 15.49 -5.70 -11.55
N GLU A 130 14.55 -6.00 -12.44
CA GLU A 130 13.13 -5.70 -12.19
C GLU A 130 12.59 -6.48 -11.00
N TYR A 131 13.01 -7.71 -10.84
CA TYR A 131 12.66 -8.53 -9.68
C TYR A 131 13.15 -7.92 -8.37
N ASN A 132 14.40 -7.46 -8.33
CA ASN A 132 14.99 -6.81 -7.17
C ASN A 132 14.28 -5.49 -6.85
N LEU A 133 13.91 -4.71 -7.86
CA LEU A 133 13.14 -3.48 -7.68
C LEU A 133 11.77 -3.76 -7.07
N ILE A 134 11.04 -4.76 -7.58
CA ILE A 134 9.75 -5.16 -7.02
C ILE A 134 9.92 -5.60 -5.56
N ASN A 135 10.89 -6.47 -5.26
CA ASN A 135 11.10 -6.94 -3.89
C ASN A 135 11.46 -5.80 -2.93
N SER A 136 12.31 -4.85 -3.32
CA SER A 136 12.62 -3.69 -2.50
C SER A 136 11.39 -2.86 -2.16
N ASN A 137 10.47 -2.68 -3.12
CA ASN A 137 9.21 -1.99 -2.88
C ASN A 137 8.27 -2.79 -1.95
N LEU A 138 8.24 -4.12 -2.08
CA LEU A 138 7.47 -4.98 -1.18
C LEU A 138 8.01 -4.92 0.25
N GLU A 139 9.34 -4.96 0.44
CA GLU A 139 9.98 -4.81 1.75
C GLU A 139 9.65 -3.47 2.40
N LYS A 140 9.64 -2.37 1.63
CA LYS A 140 9.21 -1.05 2.15
C LYS A 140 7.76 -1.12 2.64
N LYS A 141 6.87 -1.76 1.89
CA LYS A 141 5.46 -1.91 2.26
C LYS A 141 5.27 -2.81 3.49
N GLU A 142 6.03 -3.89 3.61
CA GLU A 142 6.07 -4.75 4.81
C GLU A 142 6.51 -3.93 6.04
N ASN A 143 7.53 -3.07 5.90
CA ASN A 143 7.97 -2.18 6.98
C ASN A 143 6.91 -1.14 7.37
N GLU A 144 6.19 -0.55 6.41
CA GLU A 144 5.07 0.34 6.69
C GLU A 144 3.99 -0.36 7.54
N ILE A 145 3.65 -1.60 7.22
CA ILE A 145 2.71 -2.41 8.03
C ILE A 145 3.24 -2.56 9.47
N ILE A 146 4.53 -2.86 9.63
CA ILE A 146 5.14 -2.99 10.96
C ILE A 146 5.08 -1.67 11.72
N GLU A 147 5.38 -0.55 11.08
CA GLU A 147 5.30 0.77 11.69
C GLU A 147 3.87 1.11 12.15
N ILE A 148 2.87 0.81 11.31
CA ILE A 148 1.46 1.01 11.68
C ILE A 148 1.10 0.18 12.92
N LYS A 149 1.45 -1.11 12.93
CA LYS A 149 1.20 -2.01 14.07
C LYS A 149 1.95 -1.62 15.35
N ASN A 150 2.99 -0.82 15.25
CA ASN A 150 3.76 -0.30 16.40
C ASN A 150 3.20 0.99 17.00
N LYS A 151 2.18 1.61 16.39
CA LYS A 151 1.54 2.81 16.92
C LYS A 151 0.86 2.56 18.28
N ILE A 152 0.71 3.62 19.05
CA ILE A 152 0.21 3.53 20.42
C ILE A 152 -1.21 2.94 20.54
N HIS A 153 -2.09 3.27 19.59
CA HIS A 153 -3.44 2.75 19.55
C HIS A 153 -3.50 1.25 19.24
N TRP A 154 -2.56 0.72 18.43
CA TRP A 154 -2.42 -0.71 18.25
C TRP A 154 -1.97 -1.40 19.53
N LYS A 155 -0.97 -0.85 20.24
CA LYS A 155 -0.52 -1.36 21.54
C LYS A 155 -1.65 -1.34 22.57
N TRP A 156 -2.53 -0.32 22.54
CA TRP A 156 -3.69 -0.25 23.40
C TRP A 156 -4.69 -1.38 23.15
N ILE A 157 -5.03 -1.64 21.89
CA ILE A 157 -5.99 -2.68 21.49
C ILE A 157 -5.48 -4.08 21.84
N PHE A 158 -4.17 -4.33 21.67
CA PHE A 158 -3.56 -5.63 21.91
C PHE A 158 -2.95 -5.78 23.30
N ALA A 159 -3.18 -4.83 24.21
CA ALA A 159 -2.79 -4.96 25.60
C ALA A 159 -3.52 -6.15 26.25
N GLU A 160 -2.77 -7.08 26.82
CA GLU A 160 -3.31 -8.33 27.39
C GLU A 160 -4.07 -8.11 28.70
N ASN A 161 -3.78 -7.00 29.41
CA ASN A 161 -4.35 -6.73 30.73
C ASN A 161 -4.36 -5.22 31.04
N GLU A 162 -5.07 -4.86 32.13
CA GLU A 162 -5.17 -3.47 32.57
C GLU A 162 -3.84 -2.85 33.02
N ILE A 163 -2.88 -3.64 33.44
CA ILE A 163 -1.55 -3.15 33.82
C ILE A 163 -0.83 -2.58 32.61
N GLU A 164 -0.90 -3.27 31.48
CA GLU A 164 -0.31 -2.79 30.21
C GLU A 164 -1.02 -1.52 29.72
N LYS A 165 -2.35 -1.48 29.79
CA LYS A 165 -3.11 -0.28 29.45
C LYS A 165 -2.73 0.90 30.36
N GLU A 166 -2.52 0.65 31.66
CA GLU A 166 -2.09 1.69 32.58
C GLU A 166 -0.68 2.19 32.26
N HIS A 167 0.26 1.32 31.87
CA HIS A 167 1.57 1.75 31.39
C HIS A 167 1.48 2.66 30.16
N ILE A 168 0.55 2.36 29.25
CA ILE A 168 0.30 3.22 28.08
C ILE A 168 -0.24 4.58 28.50
N ARG A 169 -1.21 4.63 29.46
CA ARG A 169 -1.73 5.89 30.00
C ARG A 169 -0.63 6.73 30.64
N GLN A 170 0.22 6.11 31.47
CA GLN A 170 1.34 6.80 32.12
C GLN A 170 2.37 7.31 31.10
N HIS A 171 2.62 6.55 30.05
CA HIS A 171 3.49 6.99 28.96
C HIS A 171 2.94 8.25 28.26
N ILE A 172 1.63 8.31 28.03
CA ILE A 172 0.97 9.47 27.45
C ILE A 172 1.09 10.68 28.37
N ILE A 173 0.74 10.53 29.65
CA ILE A 173 0.79 11.61 30.64
C ILE A 173 2.19 12.20 30.77
N ASN A 174 3.23 11.35 30.74
CA ASN A 174 4.61 11.80 30.92
C ASN A 174 5.22 12.47 29.70
N ASN A 175 4.58 12.36 28.52
CA ASN A 175 5.08 12.96 27.27
C ASN A 175 4.22 14.13 26.77
N HIS A 176 3.19 14.52 27.54
CA HIS A 176 2.39 15.73 27.40
C HIS A 176 2.75 16.76 28.44
#